data_c8730e46b68451b713d8d7270ec0e457
#
_entry.id   c8730e46b68451b713d8d7270ec0e457
#
_cell.length_a   1.000
_cell.length_b   1.000
_cell.length_c   1.000
_cell.angle_alpha   90.00
_cell.angle_beta   90.00
_cell.angle_gamma   90.00
#
_symmetry.space_group_name_H-M   'P 1'
#
loop_
_entity.id
_entity.type
_entity.pdbx_description
1 polymer ?
#
loop_
_entity_poly.entity_id
_entity_poly.type
_entity_poly.pdbx_seq_one_letter_code
_entity_poly.pdbx_strand_id
1 'polypeptide(L)'
;QYLGDSYPFTLANKLEKITEKCQWYFPEQTKASPWGKAIIPTEMISPLVGHTPNGLPGPKGPSIGLFADLEIKMIKGPLFVGQEYQLEREVVGLGESARTESMWIKTLIKDPKTGDVLATTLLNSATLKQSYAHYTEDAKRLGKRTG
;
A
#
# COMPACT_ATOMS: atom_id res chain seq x y z
N GLN A 1 5.48 9.29 -10.43
CA GLN A 1 6.45 9.00 -9.38
C GLN A 1 6.87 7.53 -9.41
N TYR A 2 8.02 7.21 -8.86
CA TYR A 2 8.45 5.83 -8.69
C TYR A 2 7.79 5.21 -7.46
N LEU A 3 7.49 3.92 -7.53
CA LEU A 3 6.93 3.21 -6.38
C LEU A 3 7.96 3.17 -5.24
N GLY A 4 7.50 3.51 -4.06
CA GLY A 4 8.33 3.49 -2.85
C GLY A 4 9.28 4.67 -2.69
N ASP A 5 8.99 5.84 -3.28
CA ASP A 5 9.84 7.04 -3.16
C ASP A 5 10.24 7.40 -1.71
N SER A 6 9.38 7.11 -0.76
CA SER A 6 9.66 7.29 0.68
C SER A 6 9.95 5.99 1.44
N TYR A 7 10.15 4.89 0.74
CA TYR A 7 10.43 3.61 1.38
C TYR A 7 11.85 3.62 1.99
N PRO A 8 12.02 3.22 3.27
CA PRO A 8 13.30 3.35 3.97
C PRO A 8 14.38 2.37 3.48
N PHE A 9 14.02 1.39 2.66
CA PHE A 9 14.92 0.38 2.11
C PHE A 9 14.78 0.30 0.60
N THR A 10 15.83 -0.09 -0.09
CA THR A 10 15.76 -0.36 -1.53
C THR A 10 15.01 -1.67 -1.80
N LEU A 11 14.44 -1.82 -2.99
CA LEU A 11 13.86 -3.08 -3.41
C LEU A 11 14.87 -4.23 -3.33
N ALA A 12 16.14 -3.99 -3.72
CA ALA A 12 17.21 -4.97 -3.63
C ALA A 12 17.40 -5.51 -2.20
N ASN A 13 17.39 -4.64 -1.18
CA ASN A 13 17.50 -5.08 0.22
C ASN A 13 16.34 -6.00 0.64
N LYS A 14 15.15 -5.81 0.08
CA LYS A 14 14.00 -6.67 0.38
C LYS A 14 14.04 -7.98 -0.39
N LEU A 15 14.52 -7.98 -1.64
CA LEU A 15 14.67 -9.18 -2.43
C LEU A 15 15.63 -10.21 -1.81
N GLU A 16 16.61 -9.75 -1.04
CA GLU A 16 17.49 -10.63 -0.27
C GLU A 16 16.75 -11.45 0.79
N LYS A 17 15.65 -10.91 1.32
CA LYS A 17 14.91 -11.46 2.46
C LYS A 17 13.67 -12.25 2.07
N ILE A 18 13.14 -12.10 0.87
CA ILE A 18 11.98 -12.87 0.44
C ILE A 18 12.38 -14.33 0.20
N THR A 19 11.47 -15.23 0.53
CA THR A 19 11.71 -16.69 0.45
C THR A 19 11.62 -17.22 -0.96
N GLU A 20 10.75 -16.64 -1.79
CA GLU A 20 10.65 -16.99 -3.20
C GLU A 20 11.82 -16.42 -3.99
N LYS A 21 12.61 -17.28 -4.61
CA LYS A 21 13.73 -16.89 -5.46
C LYS A 21 13.31 -17.00 -6.93
N CYS A 22 13.03 -15.86 -7.56
CA CYS A 22 12.69 -15.79 -8.97
C CYS A 22 13.66 -14.90 -9.72
N GLN A 23 14.26 -15.41 -10.78
CA GLN A 23 15.23 -14.67 -11.61
C GLN A 23 14.61 -13.42 -12.25
N TRP A 24 13.28 -13.39 -12.41
CA TRP A 24 12.58 -12.26 -13.01
C TRP A 24 12.57 -11.00 -12.13
N TYR A 25 12.91 -11.11 -10.85
CA TYR A 25 12.94 -9.98 -9.92
C TYR A 25 14.23 -9.16 -9.99
N PHE A 26 15.28 -9.69 -10.66
CA PHE A 26 16.61 -9.09 -10.64
C PHE A 26 16.93 -8.39 -11.97
N PRO A 27 17.25 -7.07 -11.94
CA PRO A 27 17.57 -6.32 -13.15
C PRO A 27 18.72 -6.90 -13.98
N GLU A 28 19.70 -7.49 -13.33
CA GLU A 28 20.85 -8.14 -13.98
C GLU A 28 20.49 -9.45 -14.70
N GLN A 29 19.35 -10.03 -14.38
CA GLN A 29 18.85 -11.29 -14.95
C GLN A 29 17.65 -11.09 -15.88
N THR A 30 17.50 -9.92 -16.47
CA THR A 30 16.34 -9.55 -17.29
C THR A 30 16.13 -10.47 -18.49
N LYS A 31 17.18 -11.12 -19.01
CA LYS A 31 17.07 -12.10 -20.10
C LYS A 31 16.20 -13.32 -19.73
N ALA A 32 16.09 -13.65 -18.46
CA ALA A 32 15.23 -14.74 -17.98
C ALA A 32 13.75 -14.33 -17.93
N SER A 33 13.46 -13.02 -17.92
CA SER A 33 12.09 -12.51 -17.87
C SER A 33 11.45 -12.53 -19.26
N PRO A 34 10.19 -13.02 -19.41
CA PRO A 34 9.47 -12.99 -20.68
C PRO A 34 9.26 -11.56 -21.24
N TRP A 35 9.37 -10.55 -20.40
CA TRP A 35 9.19 -9.14 -20.77
C TRP A 35 10.52 -8.42 -21.03
N GLY A 36 11.66 -9.09 -20.88
CA GLY A 36 12.99 -8.47 -20.98
C GLY A 36 13.27 -7.41 -19.92
N LYS A 37 12.48 -7.38 -18.84
CA LYS A 37 12.58 -6.43 -17.72
C LYS A 37 12.38 -7.16 -16.41
N ALA A 38 12.98 -6.64 -15.33
CA ALA A 38 12.72 -7.15 -13.99
C ALA A 38 11.33 -6.73 -13.52
N ILE A 39 10.59 -7.66 -12.93
CA ILE A 39 9.26 -7.41 -12.38
C ILE A 39 9.32 -7.19 -10.88
N ILE A 40 8.37 -6.43 -10.37
CA ILE A 40 8.19 -6.24 -8.92
C ILE A 40 7.42 -7.45 -8.37
N PRO A 41 7.92 -8.15 -7.34
CA PRO A 41 7.16 -9.20 -6.66
C PRO A 41 5.81 -8.69 -6.16
N THR A 42 4.75 -9.48 -6.30
CA THR A 42 3.39 -9.05 -5.93
C THR A 42 3.31 -8.65 -4.46
N GLU A 43 3.96 -9.37 -3.56
CA GLU A 43 4.01 -9.05 -2.14
C GLU A 43 4.67 -7.70 -1.82
N MET A 44 5.51 -7.19 -2.71
CA MET A 44 6.18 -5.90 -2.53
C MET A 44 5.36 -4.70 -3.02
N ILE A 45 4.29 -4.91 -3.77
CA ILE A 45 3.49 -3.83 -4.35
C ILE A 45 2.88 -2.96 -3.25
N SER A 46 2.25 -3.57 -2.25
CA SER A 46 1.61 -2.82 -1.16
C SER A 46 2.59 -1.98 -0.34
N PRO A 47 3.72 -2.50 0.18
CA PRO A 47 4.69 -1.66 0.88
C PRO A 47 5.25 -0.52 0.00
N LEU A 48 5.57 -0.80 -1.25
CA LEU A 48 6.10 0.22 -2.16
C LEU A 48 5.08 1.32 -2.46
N VAL A 49 3.82 0.96 -2.68
CA VAL A 49 2.71 1.91 -2.87
C VAL A 49 2.44 2.69 -1.59
N GLY A 50 2.45 2.03 -0.44
CA GLY A 50 2.20 2.65 0.86
C GLY A 50 3.23 3.69 1.27
N HIS A 51 4.46 3.58 0.78
CA HIS A 51 5.55 4.50 1.08
C HIS A 51 5.74 5.61 0.02
N THR A 52 4.82 5.76 -0.91
CA THR A 52 4.80 6.94 -1.79
C THR A 52 3.98 8.05 -1.16
N PRO A 53 4.30 9.34 -1.39
CA PRO A 53 3.51 10.46 -0.91
C PRO A 53 2.05 10.34 -1.38
N ASN A 54 1.09 10.46 -0.47
CA ASN A 54 -0.31 10.18 -0.81
C ASN A 54 -1.31 11.29 -0.51
N GLY A 55 -0.97 12.22 0.39
CA GLY A 55 -1.87 13.33 0.74
C GLY A 55 -3.18 12.92 1.42
N LEU A 56 -3.37 11.64 1.76
CA LEU A 56 -4.59 11.20 2.45
C LEU A 56 -4.57 11.62 3.91
N PRO A 57 -5.76 11.94 4.47
CA PRO A 57 -5.87 12.18 5.90
C PRO A 57 -5.53 10.92 6.68
N GLY A 58 -4.80 11.08 7.77
CA GLY A 58 -4.47 10.01 8.71
C GLY A 58 -4.95 10.34 10.12
N PRO A 59 -4.82 9.39 11.06
CA PRO A 59 -5.16 9.64 12.45
C PRO A 59 -4.28 10.76 13.02
N LYS A 60 -4.88 11.61 13.84
CA LYS A 60 -4.17 12.69 14.53
C LYS A 60 -3.51 12.14 15.79
N GLY A 61 -2.19 12.29 15.87
CA GLY A 61 -1.41 11.87 17.02
C GLY A 61 -0.96 10.40 16.98
N PRO A 62 -0.22 9.96 18.00
CA PRO A 62 0.28 8.59 18.08
C PRO A 62 -0.87 7.59 18.13
N SER A 63 -0.83 6.60 17.25
CA SER A 63 -1.81 5.50 17.22
C SER A 63 -1.16 4.24 16.65
N ILE A 64 -1.73 3.08 16.97
CA ILE A 64 -1.31 1.81 16.41
C ILE A 64 -2.23 1.46 15.25
N GLY A 65 -1.65 1.43 14.06
CA GLY A 65 -2.30 1.00 12.83
C GLY A 65 -1.98 -0.46 12.52
N LEU A 66 -2.94 -1.13 11.91
CA LEU A 66 -2.86 -2.51 11.47
C LEU A 66 -3.32 -2.63 10.02
N PHE A 67 -2.68 -3.51 9.25
CA PHE A 67 -3.26 -4.01 8.00
C PHE A 67 -4.26 -5.11 8.38
N ALA A 68 -5.55 -4.79 8.28
CA ALA A 68 -6.59 -5.76 8.62
C ALA A 68 -6.90 -6.67 7.43
N ASP A 69 -6.84 -6.12 6.22
CA ASP A 69 -7.07 -6.85 4.98
C ASP A 69 -6.41 -6.13 3.80
N LEU A 70 -5.94 -6.89 2.82
CA LEU A 70 -5.28 -6.38 1.63
C LEU A 70 -5.65 -7.22 0.41
N GLU A 71 -6.19 -6.56 -0.60
CA GLU A 71 -6.39 -7.13 -1.92
C GLU A 71 -5.43 -6.48 -2.92
N ILE A 72 -4.79 -7.28 -3.76
CA ILE A 72 -3.99 -6.82 -4.90
C ILE A 72 -4.54 -7.48 -6.15
N LYS A 73 -4.92 -6.67 -7.14
CA LYS A 73 -5.37 -7.14 -8.46
C LYS A 73 -4.41 -6.70 -9.54
N MET A 74 -3.81 -7.65 -10.24
CA MET A 74 -3.03 -7.42 -11.45
C MET A 74 -3.98 -7.45 -12.65
N ILE A 75 -4.15 -6.31 -13.34
CA ILE A 75 -5.12 -6.16 -14.43
C ILE A 75 -4.44 -6.29 -15.79
N LYS A 76 -3.35 -5.56 -16.01
CA LYS A 76 -2.59 -5.58 -17.28
C LYS A 76 -1.11 -5.90 -17.03
N GLY A 77 -0.84 -7.15 -16.67
CA GLY A 77 0.52 -7.67 -16.50
C GLY A 77 1.25 -7.15 -15.27
N PRO A 78 2.53 -7.50 -15.16
CA PRO A 78 3.34 -7.17 -14.00
C PRO A 78 3.72 -5.69 -13.97
N LEU A 79 4.12 -5.23 -12.80
CA LEU A 79 4.80 -3.95 -12.62
C LEU A 79 6.31 -4.17 -12.71
N PHE A 80 7.03 -3.22 -13.29
CA PHE A 80 8.45 -3.34 -13.58
C PHE A 80 9.31 -2.49 -12.66
N VAL A 81 10.46 -3.04 -12.29
CA VAL A 81 11.48 -2.33 -11.52
C VAL A 81 12.03 -1.16 -12.35
N GLY A 82 12.17 0.01 -11.71
CA GLY A 82 12.74 1.21 -12.35
C GLY A 82 11.79 1.91 -13.33
N GLN A 83 10.53 1.52 -13.40
CA GLN A 83 9.51 2.19 -14.21
C GLN A 83 8.69 3.15 -13.34
N GLU A 84 8.36 4.31 -13.90
CA GLU A 84 7.48 5.29 -13.29
C GLU A 84 6.02 4.91 -13.50
N TYR A 85 5.19 5.12 -12.46
CA TYR A 85 3.75 4.89 -12.47
C TYR A 85 3.00 6.08 -11.91
N GLN A 86 1.79 6.30 -12.41
CA GLN A 86 0.85 7.24 -11.83
C GLN A 86 0.00 6.50 -10.79
N LEU A 87 -0.11 7.08 -9.58
CA LEU A 87 -0.91 6.55 -8.50
C LEU A 87 -2.10 7.47 -8.22
N GLU A 88 -3.28 6.88 -8.13
CA GLU A 88 -4.49 7.57 -7.67
C GLU A 88 -5.04 6.83 -6.47
N ARG A 89 -5.28 7.57 -5.38
CA ARG A 89 -5.79 7.00 -4.13
C ARG A 89 -7.10 7.64 -3.75
N GLU A 90 -7.97 6.80 -3.21
CA GLU A 90 -9.28 7.21 -2.73
C GLU A 90 -9.64 6.42 -1.47
N VAL A 91 -10.23 7.12 -0.49
CA VAL A 91 -10.89 6.46 0.63
C VAL A 91 -12.28 6.02 0.15
N VAL A 92 -12.46 4.71 0.02
CA VAL A 92 -13.70 4.13 -0.53
C VAL A 92 -14.65 3.61 0.54
N GLY A 93 -14.22 3.59 1.79
CA GLY A 93 -15.06 3.15 2.90
C GLY A 93 -14.48 3.52 4.25
N LEU A 94 -15.38 3.72 5.19
CA LEU A 94 -15.07 3.90 6.62
C LEU A 94 -15.95 2.95 7.42
N GLY A 95 -15.40 2.44 8.51
CA GLY A 95 -16.13 1.57 9.40
C GLY A 95 -15.52 1.56 10.80
N GLU A 96 -16.22 0.94 11.72
CA GLU A 96 -15.73 0.75 13.07
C GLU A 96 -16.22 -0.56 13.69
N SER A 97 -15.41 -1.09 14.56
CA SER A 97 -15.75 -2.18 15.45
C SER A 97 -15.66 -1.72 16.90
N ALA A 98 -15.89 -2.62 17.84
CA ALA A 98 -15.70 -2.31 19.26
C ALA A 98 -14.25 -1.84 19.56
N ARG A 99 -13.25 -2.33 18.83
CA ARG A 99 -11.82 -2.12 19.12
C ARG A 99 -11.08 -1.29 18.09
N THR A 100 -11.60 -1.14 16.86
CA THR A 100 -10.90 -0.49 15.76
C THR A 100 -11.77 0.50 15.02
N GLU A 101 -11.14 1.50 14.46
CA GLU A 101 -11.66 2.29 13.35
C GLU A 101 -10.95 1.85 12.08
N SER A 102 -11.70 1.66 11.00
CA SER A 102 -11.20 1.13 9.73
C SER A 102 -11.41 2.12 8.60
N MET A 103 -10.42 2.20 7.72
CA MET A 103 -10.47 3.00 6.51
C MET A 103 -10.04 2.12 5.34
N TRP A 104 -10.89 1.99 4.32
CA TRP A 104 -10.56 1.30 3.07
C TRP A 104 -9.99 2.28 2.07
N ILE A 105 -8.75 2.05 1.69
CA ILE A 105 -8.01 2.87 0.74
C ILE A 105 -7.82 2.08 -0.55
N LYS A 106 -8.42 2.56 -1.62
CA LYS A 106 -8.20 2.02 -2.97
C LYS A 106 -7.09 2.82 -3.65
N THR A 107 -6.11 2.11 -4.22
CA THR A 107 -5.07 2.71 -5.04
C THR A 107 -5.15 2.14 -6.45
N LEU A 108 -5.21 3.01 -7.45
CA LEU A 108 -5.04 2.66 -8.85
C LEU A 108 -3.59 2.90 -9.24
N ILE A 109 -2.96 1.91 -9.87
CA ILE A 109 -1.62 2.01 -10.42
C ILE A 109 -1.76 2.06 -11.94
N LYS A 110 -1.41 3.19 -12.53
CA LYS A 110 -1.66 3.50 -13.94
C LYS A 110 -0.37 3.69 -14.72
N ASP A 111 -0.44 3.36 -16.00
CA ASP A 111 0.57 3.78 -16.97
C ASP A 111 0.48 5.30 -17.15
N PRO A 112 1.56 6.08 -16.90
CA PRO A 112 1.53 7.53 -17.02
C PRO A 112 1.36 8.03 -18.46
N LYS A 113 1.62 7.18 -19.46
CA LYS A 113 1.52 7.56 -20.88
C LYS A 113 0.12 7.31 -21.44
N THR A 114 -0.50 6.17 -21.10
CA THR A 114 -1.80 5.76 -21.66
C THR A 114 -2.95 6.04 -20.70
N GLY A 115 -2.70 6.20 -19.41
CA GLY A 115 -3.72 6.28 -18.37
C GLY A 115 -4.39 4.95 -18.03
N ASP A 116 -3.93 3.84 -18.63
CA ASP A 116 -4.47 2.52 -18.36
C ASP A 116 -4.21 2.09 -16.92
N VAL A 117 -5.21 1.49 -16.29
CA VAL A 117 -5.06 0.87 -14.98
C VAL A 117 -4.36 -0.47 -15.15
N LEU A 118 -3.16 -0.60 -14.59
CA LEU A 118 -2.33 -1.79 -14.67
C LEU A 118 -2.57 -2.74 -13.50
N ALA A 119 -2.76 -2.17 -12.31
CA ALA A 119 -3.04 -2.91 -11.08
C ALA A 119 -3.85 -2.04 -10.12
N THR A 120 -4.49 -2.68 -9.15
CA THR A 120 -5.16 -2.00 -8.04
C THR A 120 -4.78 -2.63 -6.72
N THR A 121 -4.77 -1.82 -5.65
CA THR A 121 -4.74 -2.33 -4.28
C THR A 121 -5.94 -1.81 -3.53
N LEU A 122 -6.49 -2.63 -2.64
CA LEU A 122 -7.51 -2.24 -1.67
C LEU A 122 -7.00 -2.62 -0.29
N LEU A 123 -6.66 -1.63 0.50
CA LEU A 123 -6.15 -1.80 1.86
C LEU A 123 -7.22 -1.43 2.88
N ASN A 124 -7.53 -2.33 3.80
CA ASN A 124 -8.23 -2.02 5.02
C ASN A 124 -7.20 -1.66 6.10
N SER A 125 -7.03 -0.37 6.33
CA SER A 125 -6.18 0.16 7.39
C SER A 125 -7.02 0.34 8.65
N ALA A 126 -6.74 -0.45 9.68
CA ALA A 126 -7.42 -0.40 10.96
C ALA A 126 -6.55 0.31 12.00
N THR A 127 -7.16 1.16 12.81
CA THR A 127 -6.50 1.83 13.93
C THR A 127 -7.11 1.34 15.24
N LEU A 128 -6.26 0.91 16.17
CA LEU A 128 -6.72 0.50 17.50
C LEU A 128 -7.20 1.72 18.30
N LYS A 129 -8.45 1.76 18.65
CA LYS A 129 -9.09 2.87 19.38
C LYS A 129 -8.35 3.23 20.67
N GLN A 130 -8.02 2.22 21.47
CA GLN A 130 -7.33 2.41 22.75
C GLN A 130 -5.87 2.88 22.62
N SER A 131 -5.28 2.77 21.44
CA SER A 131 -3.91 3.25 21.20
C SER A 131 -3.83 4.75 20.95
N TYR A 132 -4.96 5.38 20.64
CA TYR A 132 -5.04 6.81 20.43
C TYR A 132 -5.30 7.51 21.78
N ALA A 133 -4.35 8.31 22.25
CA ALA A 133 -4.34 8.87 23.61
C ALA A 133 -5.59 9.70 23.95
N HIS A 134 -6.17 10.38 22.97
CA HIS A 134 -7.36 11.23 23.14
C HIS A 134 -8.67 10.56 22.71
N TYR A 135 -8.67 9.24 22.41
CA TYR A 135 -9.83 8.56 21.87
C TYR A 135 -11.08 8.75 22.73
N THR A 136 -10.96 8.53 24.04
CA THR A 136 -12.10 8.60 24.97
C THR A 136 -12.74 9.99 25.03
N GLU A 137 -11.91 11.03 25.01
CA GLU A 137 -12.36 12.43 25.05
C GLU A 137 -13.05 12.82 23.73
N ASP A 138 -12.40 12.50 22.61
CA ASP A 138 -12.93 12.80 21.28
C ASP A 138 -14.20 11.99 20.98
N ALA A 139 -14.25 10.73 21.39
CA ALA A 139 -15.45 9.89 21.24
C ALA A 139 -16.64 10.44 22.00
N LYS A 140 -16.45 10.89 23.25
CA LYS A 140 -17.48 11.56 24.03
C LYS A 140 -17.95 12.84 23.36
N ARG A 141 -17.03 13.68 22.89
CA ARG A 141 -17.34 14.92 22.19
C ARG A 141 -18.16 14.69 20.93
N LEU A 142 -17.89 13.58 20.21
CA LEU A 142 -18.58 13.20 18.97
C LEU A 142 -19.82 12.32 19.21
N GLY A 143 -20.21 12.07 20.46
CA GLY A 143 -21.37 11.23 20.81
C GLY A 143 -21.19 9.74 20.44
N LYS A 144 -19.96 9.27 20.25
CA LYS A 144 -19.65 7.87 19.98
C LYS A 144 -19.66 7.04 21.27
N ARG A 145 -20.04 5.76 21.15
CA ARG A 145 -19.94 4.82 22.28
C ARG A 145 -18.46 4.56 22.58
N THR A 146 -18.05 4.82 23.81
CA THR A 146 -16.78 4.36 24.37
C THR A 146 -17.03 2.97 24.93
N GLY A 147 -16.82 1.96 24.12
CA GLY A 147 -17.00 0.57 24.50
C GLY A 147 -15.87 0.03 25.35
#